data_d2bf7e63b0f40f229da9af860c62d746
#
_entry.id   d2bf7e63b0f40f229da9af860c62d746
#
_cell.length_a   1.000
_cell.length_b   1.000
_cell.length_c   1.000
_cell.angle_alpha   90.00
_cell.angle_beta   90.00
_cell.angle_gamma   90.00
#
_symmetry.space_group_name_H-M   'P 1'
#
loop_
_entity.id
_entity.type
_entity.pdbx_description
1 polymer ?
#
loop_
_entity_poly.entity_id
_entity_poly.type
_entity_poly.pdbx_seq_one_letter_code
_entity_poly.pdbx_strand_id
1 'polypeptide(L)'
;MRVGSSIAVPAITGTIAQVTSQLAVRRASAADADLVTEIITLSFARDPLWAHAMARPGGGTAHHGEFWRLSVEGALRYPWTWLVGGGQATSIWIPPGGTEMAPEQEQRLAELASERLGPIAGAYLELVSRFDAAHPRAQPHYYLTLLGTHPDHRGRGIGMRLLAHDLELIDAEHMPAYLESSNPANNRRYASVGFEPHGEFGYPGGGPVVTTMWRPAR
;
A
#
# COMPACT_ATOMS: atom_id res chain seq x y z
N MET A 1 34.28 60.44 -0.72
CA MET A 1 32.95 60.02 -1.18
C MET A 1 33.02 58.51 -1.46
N ARG A 2 32.58 57.65 -0.53
CA ARG A 2 32.49 56.21 -0.73
C ARG A 2 31.00 55.85 -0.78
N VAL A 3 30.57 55.33 -1.94
CA VAL A 3 29.21 54.84 -2.15
C VAL A 3 29.17 53.38 -1.66
N GLY A 4 28.43 53.14 -0.58
CA GLY A 4 28.18 51.78 -0.10
C GLY A 4 27.07 51.14 -0.91
N SER A 5 27.40 50.05 -1.59
CA SER A 5 26.43 49.19 -2.29
C SER A 5 25.84 48.21 -1.29
N SER A 6 24.57 48.38 -0.95
CA SER A 6 23.82 47.45 -0.12
C SER A 6 23.32 46.31 -1.01
N ILE A 7 23.82 45.11 -0.77
CA ILE A 7 23.33 43.90 -1.42
C ILE A 7 22.13 43.38 -0.61
N ALA A 8 20.94 43.46 -1.18
CA ALA A 8 19.74 42.88 -0.60
C ALA A 8 19.79 41.36 -0.73
N VAL A 9 19.75 40.67 0.40
CA VAL A 9 19.62 39.21 0.47
C VAL A 9 18.13 38.86 0.28
N PRO A 10 17.75 38.03 -0.69
CA PRO A 10 16.36 37.61 -0.85
C PRO A 10 15.93 36.71 0.29
N ALA A 11 14.76 36.99 0.84
CA ALA A 11 14.17 36.26 1.96
C ALA A 11 13.81 34.79 1.58
N ILE A 12 14.45 33.83 2.23
CA ILE A 12 14.21 32.36 2.09
C ILE A 12 13.05 31.94 3.02
N THR A 13 11.96 32.65 3.04
CA THR A 13 10.82 32.34 3.92
C THR A 13 9.78 31.42 3.27
N GLY A 14 9.81 31.23 1.95
CA GLY A 14 8.84 30.39 1.22
C GLY A 14 9.14 28.89 1.25
N THR A 15 10.40 28.50 1.45
CA THR A 15 10.87 27.12 1.21
C THR A 15 10.52 26.16 2.36
N ILE A 16 10.54 26.61 3.62
CA ILE A 16 10.31 25.72 4.78
C ILE A 16 8.84 25.32 4.92
N ALA A 17 7.92 26.28 4.75
CA ALA A 17 6.48 25.98 4.82
C ALA A 17 5.99 25.05 3.69
N GLN A 18 6.54 25.19 2.48
CA GLN A 18 6.24 24.28 1.37
C GLN A 18 6.80 22.87 1.57
N VAL A 19 8.02 22.73 2.10
CA VAL A 19 8.62 21.42 2.41
C VAL A 19 7.87 20.70 3.54
N THR A 20 7.40 21.43 4.55
CA THR A 20 6.63 20.86 5.67
C THR A 20 5.24 20.42 5.21
N SER A 21 4.59 21.17 4.30
CA SER A 21 3.30 20.79 3.71
C SER A 21 3.41 19.56 2.79
N GLN A 22 4.55 19.35 2.13
CA GLN A 22 4.78 18.22 1.24
C GLN A 22 4.91 16.86 1.96
N LEU A 23 5.15 16.85 3.26
CA LEU A 23 5.32 15.62 4.07
C LEU A 23 4.19 15.43 5.10
N ALA A 24 3.17 16.27 5.08
CA ALA A 24 2.02 16.13 5.97
C ALA A 24 1.29 14.81 5.69
N VAL A 25 1.09 14.01 6.74
CA VAL A 25 0.26 12.81 6.70
C VAL A 25 -1.17 13.21 7.00
N ARG A 26 -2.12 12.73 6.19
CA ARG A 26 -3.54 12.92 6.42
C ARG A 26 -4.32 11.64 6.14
N ARG A 27 -5.49 11.52 6.74
CA ARG A 27 -6.44 10.47 6.37
C ARG A 27 -6.98 10.72 4.97
N ALA A 28 -7.12 9.63 4.20
CA ALA A 28 -7.86 9.66 2.94
C ALA A 28 -9.36 9.55 3.21
N SER A 29 -10.14 10.05 2.27
CA SER A 29 -11.59 9.95 2.22
C SER A 29 -12.05 9.31 0.92
N ALA A 30 -13.34 9.06 0.76
CA ALA A 30 -13.88 8.55 -0.50
C ALA A 30 -13.55 9.45 -1.72
N ALA A 31 -13.38 10.76 -1.51
CA ALA A 31 -12.97 11.69 -2.56
C ALA A 31 -11.53 11.47 -3.05
N ASP A 32 -10.69 10.77 -2.28
CA ASP A 32 -9.32 10.45 -2.62
C ASP A 32 -9.16 9.11 -3.36
N ALA A 33 -10.26 8.40 -3.62
CA ALA A 33 -10.21 7.04 -4.18
C ALA A 33 -9.41 6.97 -5.49
N ASP A 34 -9.57 7.95 -6.39
CA ASP A 34 -8.81 8.01 -7.64
C ASP A 34 -7.31 8.15 -7.40
N LEU A 35 -6.93 9.10 -6.55
CA LEU A 35 -5.53 9.36 -6.20
C LEU A 35 -4.88 8.14 -5.52
N VAL A 36 -5.55 7.53 -4.55
CA VAL A 36 -5.06 6.33 -3.85
C VAL A 36 -4.89 5.17 -4.82
N THR A 37 -5.89 4.94 -5.70
CA THR A 37 -5.83 3.90 -6.74
C THR A 37 -4.66 4.12 -7.69
N GLU A 38 -4.42 5.36 -8.14
CA GLU A 38 -3.29 5.70 -9.01
C GLU A 38 -1.94 5.38 -8.33
N ILE A 39 -1.75 5.84 -7.08
CA ILE A 39 -0.51 5.57 -6.33
C ILE A 39 -0.26 4.07 -6.21
N ILE A 40 -1.27 3.28 -5.84
CA ILE A 40 -1.15 1.84 -5.70
C ILE A 40 -0.85 1.20 -7.05
N THR A 41 -1.57 1.55 -8.11
CA THR A 41 -1.34 1.03 -9.46
C THR A 41 0.09 1.25 -9.92
N LEU A 42 0.61 2.45 -9.77
CA LEU A 42 1.98 2.79 -10.15
C LEU A 42 3.02 2.13 -9.23
N SER A 43 2.72 2.02 -7.94
CA SER A 43 3.62 1.40 -6.97
C SER A 43 3.81 -0.09 -7.21
N PHE A 44 2.74 -0.79 -7.56
CA PHE A 44 2.72 -2.24 -7.75
C PHE A 44 2.96 -2.67 -9.21
N ALA A 45 3.08 -1.74 -10.15
CA ALA A 45 3.26 -2.05 -11.58
C ALA A 45 4.47 -2.97 -11.88
N ARG A 46 5.49 -2.97 -11.00
CA ARG A 46 6.70 -3.81 -11.10
C ARG A 46 6.88 -4.71 -9.86
N ASP A 47 5.85 -4.88 -9.06
CA ASP A 47 5.90 -5.84 -7.97
C ASP A 47 6.00 -7.26 -8.52
N PRO A 48 6.93 -8.11 -8.04
CA PRO A 48 7.18 -9.42 -8.64
C PRO A 48 5.95 -10.34 -8.62
N LEU A 49 5.12 -10.29 -7.58
CA LEU A 49 3.91 -11.08 -7.49
C LEU A 49 2.82 -10.54 -8.43
N TRP A 50 2.49 -9.26 -8.28
CA TRP A 50 1.31 -8.68 -8.95
C TRP A 50 1.54 -8.45 -10.44
N ALA A 51 2.78 -8.11 -10.85
CA ALA A 51 3.13 -8.08 -12.26
C ALA A 51 3.03 -9.46 -12.93
N HIS A 52 3.31 -10.53 -12.18
CA HIS A 52 3.13 -11.91 -12.64
C HIS A 52 1.65 -12.33 -12.64
N ALA A 53 0.94 -12.10 -11.54
CA ALA A 53 -0.45 -12.53 -11.35
C ALA A 53 -1.45 -11.84 -12.29
N MET A 54 -1.16 -10.61 -12.70
CA MET A 54 -1.99 -9.83 -13.62
C MET A 54 -1.40 -9.71 -15.04
N ALA A 55 -0.38 -10.52 -15.37
CA ALA A 55 0.21 -10.54 -16.71
C ALA A 55 -0.81 -11.09 -17.73
N ARG A 56 -0.90 -10.46 -18.91
CA ARG A 56 -1.78 -10.92 -19.97
C ARG A 56 -1.07 -10.93 -21.33
N PRO A 57 -1.56 -11.73 -22.30
CA PRO A 57 -1.06 -11.66 -23.67
C PRO A 57 -1.13 -10.23 -24.21
N GLY A 58 -0.06 -9.77 -24.86
CA GLY A 58 0.03 -8.38 -25.35
C GLY A 58 0.57 -7.37 -24.36
N GLY A 59 0.78 -7.76 -23.09
CA GLY A 59 1.37 -6.90 -22.05
C GLY A 59 0.45 -5.76 -21.60
N GLY A 60 1.06 -4.73 -20.99
CA GLY A 60 0.36 -3.56 -20.49
C GLY A 60 -0.23 -3.76 -19.09
N THR A 61 -0.37 -2.67 -18.35
CA THR A 61 -0.80 -2.64 -16.94
C THR A 61 -2.03 -1.78 -16.71
N ALA A 62 -2.66 -1.29 -17.79
CA ALA A 62 -3.81 -0.37 -17.67
C ALA A 62 -5.00 -0.98 -16.91
N HIS A 63 -5.17 -2.31 -16.98
CA HIS A 63 -6.23 -3.02 -16.25
C HIS A 63 -5.94 -3.16 -14.75
N HIS A 64 -4.68 -3.03 -14.29
CA HIS A 64 -4.33 -3.20 -12.87
C HIS A 64 -5.12 -2.22 -11.98
N GLY A 65 -5.33 -0.99 -12.44
CA GLY A 65 -6.08 0.01 -11.70
C GLY A 65 -7.53 -0.40 -11.41
N GLU A 66 -8.17 -1.18 -12.29
CA GLU A 66 -9.53 -1.69 -12.08
C GLU A 66 -9.58 -2.65 -10.87
N PHE A 67 -8.56 -3.50 -10.71
CA PHE A 67 -8.43 -4.42 -9.57
C PHE A 67 -8.15 -3.66 -8.27
N TRP A 68 -7.13 -2.77 -8.29
CA TRP A 68 -6.79 -1.99 -7.09
C TRP A 68 -7.92 -1.08 -6.64
N ARG A 69 -8.75 -0.62 -7.56
CA ARG A 69 -9.92 0.20 -7.24
C ARG A 69 -10.87 -0.49 -6.27
N LEU A 70 -11.11 -1.79 -6.47
CA LEU A 70 -12.00 -2.57 -5.59
C LEU A 70 -11.45 -2.62 -4.16
N SER A 71 -10.16 -2.94 -3.98
CA SER A 71 -9.52 -2.97 -2.66
C SER A 71 -9.50 -1.58 -2.01
N VAL A 72 -9.19 -0.53 -2.78
CA VAL A 72 -9.15 0.85 -2.29
C VAL A 72 -10.54 1.31 -1.81
N GLU A 73 -11.58 1.13 -2.61
CA GLU A 73 -12.94 1.52 -2.23
C GLU A 73 -13.46 0.69 -1.05
N GLY A 74 -13.11 -0.60 -1.00
CA GLY A 74 -13.42 -1.46 0.12
C GLY A 74 -12.80 -0.95 1.42
N ALA A 75 -11.53 -0.59 1.40
CA ALA A 75 -10.80 -0.11 2.57
C ALA A 75 -11.19 1.31 2.99
N LEU A 76 -11.58 2.19 2.07
CA LEU A 76 -12.04 3.56 2.38
C LEU A 76 -13.33 3.62 3.20
N ARG A 77 -13.99 2.48 3.44
CA ARG A 77 -15.08 2.35 4.43
C ARG A 77 -14.58 2.57 5.87
N TYR A 78 -13.27 2.42 6.09
CA TYR A 78 -12.61 2.58 7.39
C TYR A 78 -11.74 3.84 7.40
N PRO A 79 -11.57 4.51 8.55
CA PRO A 79 -10.72 5.71 8.66
C PRO A 79 -9.22 5.36 8.79
N TRP A 80 -8.76 4.33 8.08
CA TRP A 80 -7.41 3.76 8.21
C TRP A 80 -6.64 3.72 6.88
N THR A 81 -7.01 4.61 5.96
CA THR A 81 -6.21 4.89 4.75
C THR A 81 -5.54 6.24 4.91
N TRP A 82 -4.22 6.28 4.69
CA TRP A 82 -3.40 7.47 4.89
C TRP A 82 -2.71 7.91 3.61
N LEU A 83 -2.54 9.20 3.45
CA LEU A 83 -1.85 9.85 2.34
C LEU A 83 -0.74 10.76 2.85
N VAL A 84 0.38 10.78 2.14
CA VAL A 84 1.47 11.74 2.35
C VAL A 84 1.40 12.82 1.28
N GLY A 85 1.36 14.09 1.72
CA GLY A 85 1.36 15.24 0.84
C GLY A 85 0.25 15.21 -0.20
N GLY A 86 0.56 15.54 -1.43
CA GLY A 86 -0.35 15.50 -2.57
C GLY A 86 -0.36 14.17 -3.34
N GLY A 87 -0.01 13.03 -2.70
CA GLY A 87 0.00 11.71 -3.36
C GLY A 87 1.38 11.06 -3.47
N GLN A 88 2.31 11.40 -2.58
CA GLN A 88 3.67 10.84 -2.60
C GLN A 88 3.72 9.38 -2.13
N ALA A 89 2.87 9.02 -1.19
CA ALA A 89 2.69 7.65 -0.69
C ALA A 89 1.30 7.49 -0.10
N THR A 90 0.86 6.24 0.00
CA THR A 90 -0.36 5.83 0.69
C THR A 90 -0.15 4.53 1.42
N SER A 91 -0.81 4.36 2.57
CA SER A 91 -0.95 3.11 3.30
C SER A 91 -2.43 2.83 3.52
N ILE A 92 -2.80 1.57 3.39
CA ILE A 92 -4.17 1.10 3.51
C ILE A 92 -4.21 -0.01 4.54
N TRP A 93 -4.96 0.22 5.62
CA TRP A 93 -5.13 -0.71 6.71
C TRP A 93 -6.58 -1.12 6.88
N ILE A 94 -6.78 -2.38 7.18
CA ILE A 94 -8.07 -2.91 7.63
C ILE A 94 -8.00 -3.04 9.15
N PRO A 95 -8.93 -2.41 9.89
CA PRO A 95 -8.95 -2.49 11.35
C PRO A 95 -9.41 -3.88 11.81
N PRO A 96 -9.19 -4.24 13.09
CA PRO A 96 -9.64 -5.49 13.66
C PRO A 96 -11.13 -5.75 13.40
N GLY A 97 -11.44 -6.94 12.87
CA GLY A 97 -12.81 -7.34 12.50
C GLY A 97 -13.34 -6.75 11.18
N GLY A 98 -12.55 -5.92 10.52
CA GLY A 98 -12.87 -5.40 9.18
C GLY A 98 -12.65 -6.45 8.08
N THR A 99 -13.19 -6.16 6.90
CA THR A 99 -12.99 -6.92 5.66
C THR A 99 -12.40 -6.03 4.59
N GLU A 100 -11.50 -6.55 3.77
CA GLU A 100 -10.85 -5.77 2.71
C GLU A 100 -11.87 -5.30 1.65
N MET A 101 -12.78 -6.18 1.28
CA MET A 101 -13.85 -5.91 0.31
C MET A 101 -15.23 -6.22 0.91
N ALA A 102 -16.26 -5.60 0.38
CA ALA A 102 -17.64 -6.00 0.61
C ALA A 102 -18.01 -7.18 -0.31
N PRO A 103 -19.04 -7.99 0.00
CA PRO A 103 -19.43 -9.14 -0.81
C PRO A 103 -19.66 -8.81 -2.29
N GLU A 104 -20.24 -7.66 -2.59
CA GLU A 104 -20.48 -7.20 -3.96
C GLU A 104 -19.17 -6.88 -4.69
N GLN A 105 -18.14 -6.43 -3.96
CA GLN A 105 -16.82 -6.17 -4.54
C GLN A 105 -16.04 -7.46 -4.77
N GLU A 106 -16.19 -8.46 -3.90
CA GLU A 106 -15.61 -9.81 -4.11
C GLU A 106 -16.21 -10.48 -5.35
N GLN A 107 -17.54 -10.39 -5.53
CA GLN A 107 -18.19 -10.88 -6.75
C GLN A 107 -17.67 -10.13 -7.98
N ARG A 108 -17.56 -8.80 -7.91
CA ARG A 108 -17.06 -7.98 -9.02
C ARG A 108 -15.60 -8.32 -9.34
N LEU A 109 -14.77 -8.64 -8.33
CA LEU A 109 -13.39 -9.09 -8.53
C LEU A 109 -13.31 -10.36 -9.37
N ALA A 110 -14.17 -11.34 -9.11
CA ALA A 110 -14.21 -12.60 -9.86
C ALA A 110 -14.64 -12.38 -11.32
N GLU A 111 -15.64 -11.52 -11.55
CA GLU A 111 -16.08 -11.12 -12.90
C GLU A 111 -14.95 -10.39 -13.64
N LEU A 112 -14.32 -9.41 -12.99
CA LEU A 112 -13.23 -8.62 -13.54
C LEU A 112 -12.02 -9.50 -13.91
N ALA A 113 -11.66 -10.46 -13.05
CA ALA A 113 -10.61 -11.43 -13.35
C ALA A 113 -10.93 -12.20 -14.63
N SER A 114 -12.15 -12.71 -14.78
CA SER A 114 -12.57 -13.42 -15.99
C SER A 114 -12.52 -12.53 -17.24
N GLU A 115 -12.98 -11.28 -17.14
CA GLU A 115 -13.01 -10.32 -18.24
C GLU A 115 -11.61 -9.86 -18.69
N ARG A 116 -10.70 -9.60 -17.73
CA ARG A 116 -9.42 -8.95 -18.00
C ARG A 116 -8.25 -9.90 -18.13
N LEU A 117 -8.27 -11.03 -17.40
CA LEU A 117 -7.14 -11.94 -17.31
C LEU A 117 -7.32 -13.21 -18.16
N GLY A 118 -8.54 -13.54 -18.55
CA GLY A 118 -8.82 -14.67 -19.43
C GLY A 118 -8.25 -15.99 -18.89
N PRO A 119 -7.32 -16.65 -19.61
CA PRO A 119 -6.79 -17.97 -19.20
C PRO A 119 -6.11 -18.01 -17.83
N ILE A 120 -5.59 -16.90 -17.36
CA ILE A 120 -4.91 -16.84 -16.04
C ILE A 120 -5.84 -16.42 -14.89
N ALA A 121 -7.11 -16.12 -15.15
CA ALA A 121 -8.08 -15.72 -14.14
C ALA A 121 -8.21 -16.73 -13.00
N GLY A 122 -8.21 -18.04 -13.32
CA GLY A 122 -8.27 -19.10 -12.33
C GLY A 122 -7.08 -19.07 -11.36
N ALA A 123 -5.87 -18.90 -11.87
CA ALA A 123 -4.67 -18.80 -11.03
C ALA A 123 -4.65 -17.51 -10.19
N TYR A 124 -5.15 -16.39 -10.73
CA TYR A 124 -5.32 -15.16 -9.97
C TYR A 124 -6.30 -15.33 -8.80
N LEU A 125 -7.47 -15.92 -9.04
CA LEU A 125 -8.48 -16.16 -7.99
C LEU A 125 -7.99 -17.17 -6.95
N GLU A 126 -7.25 -18.19 -7.36
CA GLU A 126 -6.58 -19.11 -6.41
C GLU A 126 -5.54 -18.37 -5.57
N LEU A 127 -4.77 -17.43 -6.15
CA LEU A 127 -3.86 -16.59 -5.38
C LEU A 127 -4.62 -15.77 -4.32
N VAL A 128 -5.71 -15.12 -4.68
CA VAL A 128 -6.57 -14.37 -3.74
C VAL A 128 -7.06 -15.28 -2.61
N SER A 129 -7.50 -16.51 -2.93
CA SER A 129 -7.87 -17.50 -1.91
C SER A 129 -6.71 -17.89 -0.99
N ARG A 130 -5.46 -17.92 -1.48
CA ARG A 130 -4.28 -18.19 -0.64
C ARG A 130 -3.99 -17.05 0.33
N PHE A 131 -4.20 -15.80 -0.05
CA PHE A 131 -4.15 -14.66 0.85
C PHE A 131 -5.17 -14.81 1.98
N ASP A 132 -6.42 -15.12 1.64
CA ASP A 132 -7.48 -15.34 2.64
C ASP A 132 -7.17 -16.51 3.58
N ALA A 133 -6.67 -17.63 3.05
CA ALA A 133 -6.30 -18.82 3.83
C ALA A 133 -5.09 -18.58 4.76
N ALA A 134 -4.15 -17.72 4.36
CA ALA A 134 -2.96 -17.40 5.16
C ALA A 134 -3.25 -16.33 6.24
N HIS A 135 -4.36 -15.59 6.12
CA HIS A 135 -4.72 -14.52 7.03
C HIS A 135 -5.04 -15.04 8.44
N PRO A 136 -4.36 -14.56 9.51
CA PRO A 136 -4.60 -15.01 10.87
C PRO A 136 -6.02 -14.67 11.37
N ARG A 137 -6.74 -15.63 11.96
CA ARG A 137 -8.11 -15.43 12.46
C ARG A 137 -8.21 -15.49 13.99
N ALA A 138 -7.14 -15.96 14.67
CA ALA A 138 -7.19 -16.24 16.11
C ALA A 138 -7.11 -15.00 16.99
N GLN A 139 -6.48 -13.94 16.53
CA GLN A 139 -6.23 -12.71 17.30
C GLN A 139 -6.62 -11.48 16.49
N PRO A 140 -7.42 -10.55 17.07
CA PRO A 140 -7.69 -9.26 16.45
C PRO A 140 -6.38 -8.51 16.17
N HIS A 141 -6.26 -7.91 14.99
CA HIS A 141 -5.07 -7.18 14.56
C HIS A 141 -5.41 -6.16 13.47
N TYR A 142 -4.53 -5.20 13.26
CA TYR A 142 -4.54 -4.35 12.09
C TYR A 142 -3.84 -5.04 10.92
N TYR A 143 -4.47 -5.03 9.76
CA TYR A 143 -3.94 -5.61 8.53
C TYR A 143 -3.51 -4.53 7.55
N LEU A 144 -2.20 -4.46 7.28
CA LEU A 144 -1.66 -3.62 6.20
C LEU A 144 -1.86 -4.32 4.86
N THR A 145 -2.94 -4.00 4.18
CA THR A 145 -3.25 -4.62 2.88
C THR A 145 -2.41 -4.02 1.76
N LEU A 146 -2.21 -2.70 1.73
CA LEU A 146 -1.43 -2.03 0.68
C LEU A 146 -0.55 -0.91 1.26
N LEU A 147 0.70 -0.86 0.82
CA LEU A 147 1.64 0.25 1.09
C LEU A 147 2.33 0.63 -0.21
N GLY A 148 2.05 1.82 -0.71
CA GLY A 148 2.58 2.30 -1.98
C GLY A 148 3.32 3.63 -1.84
N THR A 149 4.46 3.75 -2.54
CA THR A 149 5.16 5.03 -2.76
C THR A 149 5.20 5.31 -4.24
N HIS A 150 4.65 6.46 -4.63
CA HIS A 150 4.66 6.88 -6.04
C HIS A 150 6.08 6.79 -6.62
N PRO A 151 6.28 6.27 -7.84
CA PRO A 151 7.60 6.04 -8.42
C PRO A 151 8.53 7.26 -8.35
N ASP A 152 8.03 8.46 -8.62
CA ASP A 152 8.81 9.72 -8.62
C ASP A 152 9.29 10.12 -7.22
N HIS A 153 8.78 9.48 -6.18
CA HIS A 153 9.10 9.79 -4.78
C HIS A 153 9.83 8.66 -4.06
N ARG A 154 10.19 7.59 -4.77
CA ARG A 154 10.97 6.46 -4.22
C ARG A 154 12.38 6.85 -3.80
N GLY A 155 13.00 6.02 -2.96
CA GLY A 155 14.37 6.22 -2.47
C GLY A 155 14.51 7.29 -1.38
N ARG A 156 13.42 7.98 -1.00
CA ARG A 156 13.41 9.07 0.01
C ARG A 156 12.90 8.62 1.38
N GLY A 157 12.62 7.33 1.57
CA GLY A 157 12.10 6.76 2.83
C GLY A 157 10.67 7.17 3.18
N ILE A 158 9.90 7.74 2.25
CA ILE A 158 8.54 8.27 2.51
C ILE A 158 7.59 7.16 2.97
N GLY A 159 7.55 6.03 2.26
CA GLY A 159 6.69 4.90 2.63
C GLY A 159 7.01 4.34 4.02
N MET A 160 8.30 4.27 4.39
CA MET A 160 8.68 3.78 5.72
C MET A 160 8.36 4.78 6.84
N ARG A 161 8.42 6.09 6.58
CA ARG A 161 7.96 7.11 7.53
C ARG A 161 6.44 7.07 7.71
N LEU A 162 5.70 6.86 6.63
CA LEU A 162 4.25 6.67 6.70
C LEU A 162 3.91 5.43 7.52
N LEU A 163 4.58 4.30 7.25
CA LEU A 163 4.40 3.07 8.02
C LEU A 163 4.70 3.27 9.51
N ALA A 164 5.79 3.98 9.85
CA ALA A 164 6.14 4.28 11.24
C ALA A 164 5.06 5.13 11.93
N HIS A 165 4.55 6.17 11.26
CA HIS A 165 3.42 6.98 11.76
C HIS A 165 2.19 6.11 12.05
N ASP A 166 1.81 5.21 11.14
CA ASP A 166 0.63 4.36 11.32
C ASP A 166 0.83 3.37 12.48
N LEU A 167 2.04 2.82 12.60
CA LEU A 167 2.38 1.91 13.69
C LEU A 167 2.40 2.60 15.06
N GLU A 168 2.74 3.89 15.15
CA GLU A 168 2.60 4.68 16.39
C GLU A 168 1.13 4.76 16.82
N LEU A 169 0.20 4.93 15.89
CA LEU A 169 -1.23 4.94 16.20
C LEU A 169 -1.75 3.55 16.63
N ILE A 170 -1.29 2.49 15.98
CA ILE A 170 -1.64 1.11 16.31
C ILE A 170 -1.06 0.71 17.69
N ASP A 171 0.17 1.15 18.01
CA ASP A 171 0.81 0.93 19.31
C ASP A 171 0.07 1.65 20.44
N ALA A 172 -0.47 2.85 20.18
CA ALA A 172 -1.30 3.55 21.15
C ALA A 172 -2.61 2.80 21.50
N GLU A 173 -3.07 1.92 20.62
CA GLU A 173 -4.20 1.02 20.86
C GLU A 173 -3.78 -0.36 21.43
N HIS A 174 -2.47 -0.58 21.65
CA HIS A 174 -1.90 -1.85 22.09
C HIS A 174 -2.32 -3.04 21.21
N MET A 175 -2.41 -2.82 19.91
CA MET A 175 -2.85 -3.83 18.95
C MET A 175 -1.68 -4.39 18.14
N PRO A 176 -1.72 -5.68 17.77
CA PRO A 176 -0.77 -6.25 16.84
C PRO A 176 -1.09 -5.83 15.40
N ALA A 177 -0.11 -6.01 14.51
CA ALA A 177 -0.24 -5.75 13.09
C ALA A 177 0.22 -6.94 12.25
N TYR A 178 -0.40 -7.10 11.09
CA TYR A 178 -0.13 -8.16 10.12
C TYR A 178 0.04 -7.58 8.72
N LEU A 179 0.84 -8.22 7.89
CA LEU A 179 0.96 -7.94 6.47
C LEU A 179 1.39 -9.17 5.67
N GLU A 180 1.13 -9.15 4.36
CA GLU A 180 1.72 -10.07 3.38
C GLU A 180 2.66 -9.30 2.43
N SER A 181 3.93 -9.65 2.50
CA SER A 181 4.96 -9.07 1.65
C SER A 181 5.04 -9.80 0.31
N SER A 182 4.50 -9.18 -0.73
CA SER A 182 4.55 -9.67 -2.13
C SER A 182 5.93 -9.56 -2.78
N ASN A 183 6.82 -8.77 -2.16
CA ASN A 183 8.17 -8.54 -2.65
C ASN A 183 9.20 -8.79 -1.55
N PRO A 184 9.98 -9.89 -1.62
CA PRO A 184 10.98 -10.24 -0.61
C PRO A 184 12.02 -9.15 -0.34
N ALA A 185 12.28 -8.26 -1.30
CA ALA A 185 13.19 -7.13 -1.10
C ALA A 185 12.70 -6.13 -0.03
N ASN A 186 11.41 -6.18 0.32
CA ASN A 186 10.81 -5.34 1.36
C ASN A 186 10.85 -5.97 2.76
N ASN A 187 11.08 -7.28 2.89
CA ASN A 187 11.03 -7.99 4.19
C ASN A 187 11.95 -7.37 5.25
N ARG A 188 13.19 -6.99 4.86
CA ARG A 188 14.13 -6.31 5.78
C ARG A 188 13.62 -4.94 6.25
N ARG A 189 12.86 -4.24 5.43
CA ARG A 189 12.25 -2.95 5.79
C ARG A 189 11.14 -3.16 6.82
N TYR A 190 10.28 -4.14 6.62
CA TYR A 190 9.23 -4.50 7.59
C TYR A 190 9.84 -5.01 8.90
N ALA A 191 10.89 -5.84 8.83
CA ALA A 191 11.61 -6.29 10.02
C ALA A 191 12.21 -5.12 10.82
N SER A 192 12.68 -4.05 10.16
CA SER A 192 13.24 -2.88 10.84
C SER A 192 12.24 -2.09 11.69
N VAL A 193 10.95 -2.29 11.49
CA VAL A 193 9.86 -1.69 12.29
C VAL A 193 9.12 -2.71 13.16
N GLY A 194 9.69 -3.92 13.30
CA GLY A 194 9.27 -4.93 14.27
C GLY A 194 8.36 -6.01 13.74
N PHE A 195 8.17 -6.13 12.41
CA PHE A 195 7.52 -7.30 11.85
C PHE A 195 8.48 -8.50 11.79
N GLU A 196 7.96 -9.67 12.12
CA GLU A 196 8.67 -10.94 12.07
C GLU A 196 8.02 -11.87 11.06
N PRO A 197 8.77 -12.72 10.33
CA PRO A 197 8.19 -13.73 9.45
C PRO A 197 7.22 -14.63 10.24
N HIS A 198 6.02 -14.84 9.70
CA HIS A 198 4.97 -15.65 10.31
C HIS A 198 4.69 -16.93 9.49
N GLY A 199 4.81 -16.86 8.17
CA GLY A 199 4.63 -17.97 7.23
C GLY A 199 4.92 -17.51 5.82
N GLU A 200 4.66 -18.40 4.86
CA GLU A 200 4.80 -18.09 3.44
C GLU A 200 3.85 -18.92 2.58
N PHE A 201 3.53 -18.41 1.41
CA PHE A 201 2.85 -19.16 0.36
C PHE A 201 3.31 -18.67 -1.03
N GLY A 202 3.21 -19.55 -2.03
CA GLY A 202 3.63 -19.24 -3.40
C GLY A 202 2.46 -18.91 -4.32
N TYR A 203 2.77 -18.34 -5.48
CA TYR A 203 1.83 -18.24 -6.60
C TYR A 203 1.39 -19.63 -7.08
N PRO A 204 0.11 -19.85 -7.47
CA PRO A 204 -0.38 -21.11 -8.01
C PRO A 204 0.45 -21.59 -9.23
N GLY A 205 0.89 -22.86 -9.19
CA GLY A 205 1.72 -23.43 -10.26
C GLY A 205 3.21 -23.08 -10.16
N GLY A 206 3.64 -22.35 -9.13
CA GLY A 206 5.03 -21.92 -8.92
C GLY A 206 5.28 -20.48 -9.37
N GLY A 207 6.33 -19.86 -8.84
CA GLY A 207 6.66 -18.47 -9.13
C GLY A 207 6.95 -17.66 -7.88
N PRO A 208 6.55 -16.37 -7.83
CA PRO A 208 6.81 -15.50 -6.69
C PRO A 208 6.22 -16.05 -5.38
N VAL A 209 6.96 -15.80 -4.28
CA VAL A 209 6.57 -16.20 -2.93
C VAL A 209 6.17 -14.97 -2.14
N VAL A 210 5.09 -15.09 -1.37
CA VAL A 210 4.60 -14.11 -0.41
C VAL A 210 5.09 -14.52 0.97
N THR A 211 5.68 -13.60 1.71
CA THR A 211 6.02 -13.80 3.12
C THR A 211 4.96 -13.12 3.99
N THR A 212 4.26 -13.88 4.80
CA THR A 212 3.39 -13.29 5.83
C THR A 212 4.22 -12.84 7.00
N MET A 213 3.89 -11.70 7.57
CA MET A 213 4.66 -11.12 8.67
C MET A 213 3.74 -10.60 9.77
N TRP A 214 4.13 -10.85 11.00
CA TRP A 214 3.41 -10.45 12.21
C TRP A 214 4.24 -9.50 13.05
N ARG A 215 3.61 -8.48 13.58
CA ARG A 215 4.17 -7.57 14.56
C ARG A 215 3.34 -7.64 15.84
N PRO A 216 3.91 -8.10 16.97
CA PRO A 216 3.18 -8.16 18.24
C PRO A 216 2.78 -6.76 18.73
N ALA A 217 1.74 -6.71 19.54
CA ALA A 217 1.31 -5.48 20.23
C ALA A 217 2.46 -4.92 21.11
N ARG A 218 2.52 -3.60 21.23
CA ARG A 218 3.51 -2.87 22.02
C ARG A 218 2.89 -1.92 23.04
#